data_7fa48061f46a5fb59ac3b77ed2e661a4
#
_entry.id   7fa48061f46a5fb59ac3b77ed2e661a4
#
_cell.length_a   1.000
_cell.length_b   1.000
_cell.length_c   1.000
_cell.angle_alpha   90.00
_cell.angle_beta   90.00
_cell.angle_gamma   90.00
#
_symmetry.space_group_name_H-M   'P 1'
#
loop_
_entity.id
_entity.type
_entity.pdbx_description
1 polymer ?
#
loop_
_entity_poly.entity_id
_entity_poly.type
_entity_poly.pdbx_seq_one_letter_code
_entity_poly.pdbx_strand_id
1 'polypeptide(L)'
;MTTLYEYPKFRATLRVTLNTYTPEVTRFLGDRGTLEIHGETLSLSPQDGLDHEPCAPGWPKKMKAEYAERWHAEHDPKPATQTAIETTSFYAPPGYDEDREHLWNFFESVRTRRPSVEDATFGNNTAVACHMANYSYFHKAIAVWDGAKREIKG
;
A
#
# COMPACT_ATOMS: atom_id res chain seq x y z
N MET A 1 -7.24 -1.48 17.14
CA MET A 1 -6.07 -2.37 16.91
C MET A 1 -5.26 -1.84 15.74
N THR A 2 -3.95 -1.90 15.81
CA THR A 2 -3.06 -1.57 14.67
C THR A 2 -2.12 -2.75 14.47
N THR A 3 -2.04 -3.24 13.26
CA THR A 3 -1.18 -4.36 12.86
C THR A 3 -0.24 -3.90 11.77
N LEU A 4 1.05 -4.22 11.90
CA LEU A 4 2.07 -4.01 10.88
C LEU A 4 2.42 -5.35 10.25
N TYR A 5 2.33 -5.42 8.94
CA TYR A 5 2.76 -6.58 8.15
C TYR A 5 4.02 -6.21 7.37
N GLU A 6 5.03 -7.04 7.47
CA GLU A 6 6.28 -6.88 6.73
C GLU A 6 6.35 -7.90 5.60
N TYR A 7 6.51 -7.41 4.39
CA TYR A 7 6.73 -8.19 3.18
C TYR A 7 8.11 -7.85 2.60
N PRO A 8 8.70 -8.71 1.78
CA PRO A 8 10.04 -8.46 1.23
C PRO A 8 10.19 -7.14 0.45
N LYS A 9 9.11 -6.64 -0.14
CA LYS A 9 9.14 -5.45 -1.01
C LYS A 9 8.30 -4.28 -0.51
N PHE A 10 7.49 -4.45 0.51
CA PHE A 10 6.61 -3.40 1.04
C PHE A 10 6.22 -3.69 2.48
N ARG A 11 5.65 -2.70 3.14
CA ARG A 11 5.01 -2.83 4.44
C ARG A 11 3.55 -2.41 4.32
N ALA A 12 2.68 -3.11 5.04
CA ALA A 12 1.28 -2.76 5.14
C ALA A 12 0.90 -2.51 6.60
N THR A 13 0.15 -1.46 6.84
CA THR A 13 -0.42 -1.16 8.16
C THR A 13 -1.94 -1.22 8.06
N LEU A 14 -2.53 -2.08 8.87
CA LEU A 14 -3.98 -2.14 9.05
C LEU A 14 -4.36 -1.54 10.39
N ARG A 15 -5.23 -0.54 10.38
CA ARG A 15 -5.78 0.06 11.58
C ARG A 15 -7.29 -0.15 11.62
N VAL A 16 -7.76 -0.81 12.67
CA VAL A 16 -9.20 -1.01 12.92
C VAL A 16 -9.56 -0.35 14.24
N THR A 17 -10.61 0.45 14.25
CA THR A 17 -11.19 1.07 15.45
C THR A 17 -12.70 0.84 15.46
N LEU A 18 -13.22 0.46 16.63
CA LEU A 18 -14.66 0.29 16.84
C LEU A 18 -15.27 1.39 17.72
N ASN A 19 -14.43 2.23 18.29
CA ASN A 19 -14.85 3.26 19.26
C ASN A 19 -15.12 4.62 18.63
N THR A 20 -14.58 4.84 17.43
CA THR A 20 -14.66 6.14 16.76
C THR A 20 -14.88 5.91 15.29
N TYR A 21 -15.85 6.57 14.72
CA TYR A 21 -16.00 6.57 13.26
C TYR A 21 -14.78 7.26 12.64
N THR A 22 -14.10 6.52 11.79
CA THR A 22 -13.07 7.04 10.90
C THR A 22 -13.42 6.61 9.50
N PRO A 23 -13.35 7.50 8.50
CA PRO A 23 -13.54 7.10 7.12
C PRO A 23 -12.57 5.97 6.74
N GLU A 24 -13.07 5.02 6.00
CA GLU A 24 -12.23 3.97 5.43
C GLU A 24 -11.38 4.57 4.31
N VAL A 25 -10.07 4.43 4.45
CA VAL A 25 -9.10 4.91 3.46
C VAL A 25 -8.02 3.88 3.26
N THR A 26 -7.83 3.47 2.01
CA THR A 26 -6.69 2.64 1.61
C THR A 26 -5.67 3.51 0.89
N ARG A 27 -4.42 3.50 1.37
CA ARG A 27 -3.31 4.25 0.77
C ARG A 27 -2.19 3.33 0.32
N PHE A 28 -1.71 3.58 -0.89
CA PHE A 28 -0.48 3.00 -1.41
C PHE A 28 0.56 4.12 -1.53
N LEU A 29 1.55 4.08 -0.66
CA LEU A 29 2.65 5.04 -0.64
C LEU A 29 3.80 4.46 -1.45
N GLY A 30 4.06 5.03 -2.61
CA GLY A 30 5.15 4.67 -3.49
C GLY A 30 6.27 5.72 -3.50
N ASP A 31 7.35 5.38 -4.15
CA ASP A 31 8.49 6.28 -4.38
C ASP A 31 8.21 7.37 -5.43
N ARG A 32 7.17 7.17 -6.24
CA ARG A 32 6.77 8.08 -7.33
C ARG A 32 5.40 8.73 -7.14
N GLY A 33 4.76 8.51 -6.00
CA GLY A 33 3.46 9.09 -5.70
C GLY A 33 2.65 8.28 -4.72
N THR A 34 1.48 8.80 -4.41
CA THR A 34 0.50 8.17 -3.52
C THR A 34 -0.78 7.91 -4.29
N LEU A 35 -1.28 6.67 -4.17
CA LEU A 35 -2.61 6.30 -4.59
C LEU A 35 -3.49 6.18 -3.35
N GLU A 36 -4.63 6.85 -3.35
CA GLU A 36 -5.59 6.83 -2.25
C GLU A 36 -6.97 6.41 -2.75
N ILE A 37 -7.55 5.44 -2.07
CA ILE A 37 -8.92 4.97 -2.33
C ILE A 37 -9.76 5.38 -1.13
N HIS A 38 -10.81 6.15 -1.39
CA HIS A 38 -11.76 6.60 -0.38
C HIS A 38 -13.19 6.49 -0.94
N GLY A 39 -13.93 5.48 -0.47
CA GLY A 39 -15.22 5.13 -1.05
C GLY A 39 -15.07 4.87 -2.57
N GLU A 40 -15.90 5.51 -3.37
CA GLU A 40 -15.91 5.38 -4.84
C GLU A 40 -14.89 6.27 -5.56
N THR A 41 -14.01 6.94 -4.80
CA THR A 41 -13.02 7.87 -5.36
C THR A 41 -11.63 7.26 -5.27
N LEU A 42 -10.90 7.27 -6.38
CA LEU A 42 -9.49 6.92 -6.44
C LEU A 42 -8.72 8.17 -6.84
N SER A 43 -7.77 8.59 -6.01
CA SER A 43 -6.94 9.76 -6.23
C SER A 43 -5.48 9.34 -6.40
N LEU A 44 -4.88 9.78 -7.49
CA LEU A 44 -3.45 9.60 -7.76
C LEU A 44 -2.76 10.96 -7.59
N SER A 45 -1.89 11.06 -6.61
CA SER A 45 -1.03 12.22 -6.37
C SER A 45 0.40 11.82 -6.70
N PRO A 46 0.89 12.15 -7.90
CA PRO A 46 2.27 11.92 -8.26
C PRO A 46 3.19 12.70 -7.31
N GLN A 47 4.36 12.18 -7.06
CA GLN A 47 5.40 12.83 -6.28
C GLN A 47 6.66 12.88 -7.13
N ASP A 48 7.25 14.06 -7.25
CA ASP A 48 8.60 14.14 -7.79
C ASP A 48 9.53 13.34 -6.88
N GLY A 49 10.46 12.63 -7.49
CA GLY A 49 11.52 12.01 -6.74
C GLY A 49 12.22 13.04 -5.85
N LEU A 50 13.11 12.61 -5.00
CA LEU A 50 13.90 13.51 -4.16
C LEU A 50 14.71 14.46 -5.07
N ASP A 51 14.12 15.62 -5.41
CA ASP A 51 14.76 16.62 -6.26
C ASP A 51 15.84 17.44 -5.52
N HIS A 52 15.97 17.20 -4.23
CA HIS A 52 16.94 17.86 -3.39
C HIS A 52 17.72 16.86 -2.55
N GLU A 53 18.96 17.16 -2.37
CA GLU A 53 19.82 16.39 -1.49
C GLU A 53 19.24 16.33 -0.07
N PRO A 54 18.96 15.14 0.46
CA PRO A 54 18.49 15.01 1.83
C PRO A 54 19.66 15.27 2.77
N CYS A 55 19.72 16.43 3.42
CA CYS A 55 20.73 16.71 4.43
C CYS A 55 20.12 17.01 5.79
N ALA A 56 20.70 16.45 6.86
CA ALA A 56 20.26 16.76 8.21
C ALA A 56 20.64 18.20 8.58
N PRO A 57 19.74 18.99 9.18
CA PRO A 57 19.99 20.39 9.54
C PRO A 57 21.24 20.57 10.41
N GLY A 58 21.57 19.61 11.27
CA GLY A 58 22.70 19.67 12.20
C GLY A 58 24.06 19.21 11.64
N TRP A 59 24.15 18.83 10.37
CA TRP A 59 25.42 18.36 9.83
C TRP A 59 26.43 19.47 9.66
N PRO A 60 27.73 19.23 9.99
CA PRO A 60 28.81 20.16 9.68
C PRO A 60 28.90 20.51 8.20
N LYS A 61 29.27 21.74 7.88
CA LYS A 61 29.34 22.25 6.50
C LYS A 61 30.16 21.34 5.57
N LYS A 62 31.28 20.83 6.03
CA LYS A 62 32.16 19.93 5.27
C LYS A 62 31.45 18.64 4.90
N MET A 63 30.74 18.02 5.87
CA MET A 63 30.01 16.78 5.67
C MET A 63 28.84 16.98 4.68
N LYS A 64 28.15 18.12 4.76
CA LYS A 64 27.09 18.47 3.79
C LYS A 64 27.65 18.57 2.38
N ALA A 65 28.78 19.26 2.20
CA ALA A 65 29.39 19.42 0.89
C ALA A 65 29.83 18.08 0.27
N GLU A 66 30.52 17.24 1.05
CA GLU A 66 30.96 15.92 0.61
C GLU A 66 29.76 14.97 0.29
N TYR A 67 28.68 15.09 1.05
CA TYR A 67 27.46 14.34 0.78
C TYR A 67 26.76 14.83 -0.47
N ALA A 68 26.61 16.14 -0.63
CA ALA A 68 26.02 16.76 -1.80
C ALA A 68 26.73 16.35 -3.10
N GLU A 69 28.06 16.45 -3.10
CA GLU A 69 28.88 16.05 -4.25
C GLU A 69 28.66 14.58 -4.63
N ARG A 70 28.64 13.68 -3.64
CA ARG A 70 28.39 12.25 -3.85
C ARG A 70 26.98 11.97 -4.31
N TRP A 71 25.99 12.64 -3.70
CA TRP A 71 24.58 12.49 -4.05
C TRP A 71 24.31 12.95 -5.49
N HIS A 72 24.86 14.09 -5.92
CA HIS A 72 24.72 14.57 -7.29
C HIS A 72 25.44 13.70 -8.32
N ALA A 73 26.54 13.05 -7.93
CA ALA A 73 27.22 12.09 -8.80
C ALA A 73 26.42 10.81 -9.02
N GLU A 74 25.62 10.39 -8.04
CA GLU A 74 24.77 9.20 -8.09
C GLU A 74 23.37 9.49 -8.67
N HIS A 75 22.86 10.71 -8.48
CA HIS A 75 21.53 11.14 -8.87
C HIS A 75 21.64 12.28 -9.88
N ASP A 76 21.60 11.95 -11.16
CA ASP A 76 21.57 12.95 -12.23
C ASP A 76 20.48 13.98 -11.94
N PRO A 77 20.78 15.29 -11.93
CA PRO A 77 19.79 16.31 -11.74
C PRO A 77 18.80 16.22 -12.91
N LYS A 78 17.63 15.67 -12.68
CA LYS A 78 16.54 15.82 -13.64
C LYS A 78 16.29 17.30 -13.81
N PRO A 79 16.20 17.80 -15.06
CA PRO A 79 15.85 19.17 -15.27
C PRO A 79 14.54 19.42 -14.50
N ALA A 80 14.54 20.47 -13.67
CA ALA A 80 13.38 20.87 -12.90
C ALA A 80 12.26 21.31 -13.88
N THR A 81 11.65 20.34 -14.52
CA THR A 81 10.38 20.54 -15.18
C THR A 81 9.36 20.52 -14.04
N GLN A 82 9.22 21.67 -13.39
CA GLN A 82 8.12 21.94 -12.48
C GLN A 82 6.83 21.98 -13.30
N THR A 83 6.46 20.86 -13.86
CA THR A 83 5.08 20.62 -14.22
C THR A 83 4.37 20.47 -12.90
N ALA A 84 3.47 21.39 -12.58
CA ALA A 84 2.63 21.28 -11.40
C ALA A 84 2.04 19.87 -11.40
N ILE A 85 2.43 19.05 -10.41
CA ILE A 85 1.98 17.69 -10.33
C ILE A 85 0.58 17.74 -9.77
N GLU A 86 -0.39 17.70 -10.67
CA GLU A 86 -1.80 17.73 -10.29
C GLU A 86 -2.24 16.34 -9.81
N THR A 87 -2.95 16.34 -8.71
CA THR A 87 -3.67 15.15 -8.25
C THR A 87 -4.79 14.85 -9.25
N THR A 88 -4.76 13.64 -9.79
CA THR A 88 -5.83 13.16 -10.68
C THR A 88 -6.80 12.31 -9.89
N SER A 89 -8.08 12.62 -9.96
CA SER A 89 -9.13 11.85 -9.30
C SER A 89 -9.98 11.10 -10.32
N PHE A 90 -10.27 9.85 -10.00
CA PHE A 90 -11.15 8.98 -10.78
C PHE A 90 -12.35 8.63 -9.91
N TYR A 91 -13.51 8.61 -10.52
CA TYR A 91 -14.77 8.31 -9.85
C TYR A 91 -15.41 7.08 -10.50
N ALA A 92 -16.14 6.33 -9.72
CA ALA A 92 -16.96 5.25 -10.27
C ALA A 92 -17.94 5.81 -11.31
N PRO A 93 -18.21 5.08 -12.42
CA PRO A 93 -19.18 5.51 -13.41
C PRO A 93 -20.59 5.69 -12.80
N PRO A 94 -21.41 6.62 -13.30
CA PRO A 94 -22.77 6.77 -12.84
C PRO A 94 -23.55 5.45 -12.92
N GLY A 95 -24.20 5.07 -11.82
CA GLY A 95 -24.94 3.81 -11.72
C GLY A 95 -24.07 2.57 -11.51
N TYR A 96 -22.77 2.76 -11.21
CA TYR A 96 -21.94 1.67 -10.73
C TYR A 96 -22.48 1.13 -9.40
N ASP A 97 -22.51 -0.18 -9.27
CA ASP A 97 -22.97 -0.89 -8.09
C ASP A 97 -22.00 -2.06 -7.87
N GLU A 98 -21.20 -1.96 -6.82
CA GLU A 98 -20.12 -2.91 -6.52
C GLU A 98 -20.66 -4.31 -6.21
N ASP A 99 -21.78 -4.41 -5.50
CA ASP A 99 -22.39 -5.69 -5.17
C ASP A 99 -22.90 -6.40 -6.42
N ARG A 100 -23.51 -5.65 -7.33
CA ARG A 100 -23.96 -6.18 -8.62
C ARG A 100 -22.79 -6.67 -9.47
N GLU A 101 -21.69 -5.90 -9.53
CA GLU A 101 -20.50 -6.29 -10.29
C GLU A 101 -19.82 -7.52 -9.68
N HIS A 102 -19.78 -7.60 -8.35
CA HIS A 102 -19.26 -8.77 -7.64
C HIS A 102 -20.08 -10.04 -7.96
N LEU A 103 -21.38 -9.96 -7.85
CA LEU A 103 -22.28 -11.07 -8.20
C LEU A 103 -22.19 -11.43 -9.69
N TRP A 104 -22.08 -10.44 -10.57
CA TRP A 104 -21.90 -10.67 -12.00
C TRP A 104 -20.63 -11.47 -12.28
N ASN A 105 -19.50 -11.07 -11.70
CA ASN A 105 -18.22 -11.78 -11.82
C ASN A 105 -18.33 -13.24 -11.36
N PHE A 106 -19.04 -13.49 -10.27
CA PHE A 106 -19.29 -14.85 -9.79
C PHE A 106 -20.10 -15.67 -10.81
N PHE A 107 -21.22 -15.15 -11.29
CA PHE A 107 -22.05 -15.84 -12.27
C PHE A 107 -21.34 -16.08 -13.61
N GLU A 108 -20.55 -15.11 -14.07
CA GLU A 108 -19.71 -15.30 -15.25
C GLU A 108 -18.68 -16.42 -15.06
N SER A 109 -18.06 -16.51 -13.89
CA SER A 109 -17.13 -17.58 -13.55
C SER A 109 -17.82 -18.95 -13.57
N VAL A 110 -19.03 -19.05 -13.05
CA VAL A 110 -19.85 -20.28 -13.10
C VAL A 110 -20.18 -20.66 -14.54
N ARG A 111 -20.61 -19.68 -15.36
CA ARG A 111 -21.03 -19.90 -16.74
C ARG A 111 -19.86 -20.28 -17.66
N THR A 112 -18.73 -19.59 -17.50
CA THR A 112 -17.55 -19.76 -18.38
C THR A 112 -16.56 -20.82 -17.87
N ARG A 113 -16.74 -21.30 -16.64
CA ARG A 113 -15.80 -22.20 -15.94
C ARG A 113 -14.41 -21.60 -15.78
N ARG A 114 -14.29 -20.29 -15.79
CA ARG A 114 -13.05 -19.57 -15.46
C ARG A 114 -12.96 -19.36 -13.94
N PRO A 115 -11.73 -19.27 -13.40
CA PRO A 115 -11.55 -18.91 -11.99
C PRO A 115 -12.22 -17.57 -11.69
N SER A 116 -12.85 -17.45 -10.51
CA SER A 116 -13.35 -16.17 -10.01
C SER A 116 -12.17 -15.26 -9.61
N VAL A 117 -12.40 -13.95 -9.65
CA VAL A 117 -11.40 -12.96 -9.22
C VAL A 117 -11.01 -13.18 -7.75
N GLU A 118 -12.02 -13.47 -6.93
CA GLU A 118 -11.85 -13.80 -5.50
C GLU A 118 -12.07 -15.31 -5.29
N ASP A 119 -11.06 -16.08 -5.67
CA ASP A 119 -11.09 -17.53 -5.49
C ASP A 119 -10.74 -17.95 -4.06
N ALA A 120 -10.77 -19.27 -3.80
CA ALA A 120 -10.45 -19.81 -2.49
C ALA A 120 -9.00 -19.50 -2.05
N THR A 121 -8.07 -19.33 -2.98
CA THR A 121 -6.68 -18.97 -2.68
C THR A 121 -6.60 -17.53 -2.19
N PHE A 122 -7.28 -16.63 -2.87
CA PHE A 122 -7.41 -15.23 -2.45
C PHE A 122 -8.02 -15.14 -1.05
N GLY A 123 -9.16 -15.79 -0.82
CA GLY A 123 -9.83 -15.82 0.48
C GLY A 123 -8.95 -16.40 1.59
N ASN A 124 -8.22 -17.49 1.30
CA ASN A 124 -7.27 -18.06 2.26
C ASN A 124 -6.14 -17.08 2.62
N ASN A 125 -5.56 -16.40 1.64
CA ASN A 125 -4.46 -15.46 1.89
C ASN A 125 -4.92 -14.27 2.74
N THR A 126 -6.13 -13.78 2.51
CA THR A 126 -6.74 -12.71 3.31
C THR A 126 -6.99 -13.18 4.75
N ALA A 127 -7.56 -14.39 4.92
CA ALA A 127 -7.81 -14.97 6.24
C ALA A 127 -6.52 -15.20 7.03
N VAL A 128 -5.44 -15.67 6.38
CA VAL A 128 -4.12 -15.87 7.01
C VAL A 128 -3.61 -14.57 7.62
N ALA A 129 -3.71 -13.45 6.91
CA ALA A 129 -3.29 -12.14 7.45
C ALA A 129 -4.05 -11.79 8.74
N CYS A 130 -5.37 -12.00 8.77
CA CYS A 130 -6.17 -11.79 9.98
C CYS A 130 -5.75 -12.75 11.12
N HIS A 131 -5.50 -14.00 10.80
CA HIS A 131 -5.06 -15.00 11.81
C HIS A 131 -3.67 -14.67 12.36
N MET A 132 -2.74 -14.18 11.54
CA MET A 132 -1.43 -13.71 12.00
C MET A 132 -1.56 -12.54 12.98
N ALA A 133 -2.46 -11.58 12.71
CA ALA A 133 -2.73 -10.49 13.64
C ALA A 133 -3.26 -10.98 14.99
N ASN A 134 -4.21 -11.93 14.96
CA ASN A 134 -4.75 -12.55 16.16
C ASN A 134 -3.68 -13.34 16.92
N TYR A 135 -2.87 -14.13 16.20
CA TYR A 135 -1.78 -14.89 16.80
C TYR A 135 -0.82 -13.96 17.55
N SER A 136 -0.34 -12.91 16.86
CA SER A 136 0.56 -11.91 17.46
C SER A 136 -0.05 -11.25 18.70
N TYR A 137 -1.33 -10.89 18.65
CA TYR A 137 -2.02 -10.26 19.76
C TYR A 137 -2.12 -11.16 20.99
N PHE A 138 -2.55 -12.41 20.81
CA PHE A 138 -2.77 -13.33 21.92
C PHE A 138 -1.48 -13.91 22.51
N HIS A 139 -0.48 -14.16 21.67
CA HIS A 139 0.80 -14.74 22.11
C HIS A 139 1.86 -13.69 22.46
N LYS A 140 1.58 -12.39 22.19
CA LYS A 140 2.53 -11.29 22.43
C LYS A 140 3.87 -11.50 21.71
N ALA A 141 3.82 -12.11 20.54
CA ALA A 141 4.96 -12.48 19.72
C ALA A 141 4.78 -12.00 18.27
N ILE A 142 5.88 -11.95 17.51
CA ILE A 142 5.83 -11.68 16.08
C ILE A 142 5.33 -12.95 15.39
N ALA A 143 4.23 -12.85 14.65
CA ALA A 143 3.71 -13.94 13.84
C ALA A 143 4.45 -14.01 12.50
N VAL A 144 4.94 -15.19 12.14
CA VAL A 144 5.62 -15.45 10.86
C VAL A 144 4.83 -16.49 10.08
N TRP A 145 4.55 -16.21 8.81
CA TRP A 145 3.91 -17.15 7.91
C TRP A 145 4.92 -18.05 7.21
N ASP A 146 4.81 -19.36 7.40
CA ASP A 146 5.54 -20.35 6.64
C ASP A 146 4.66 -20.86 5.48
N GLY A 147 4.86 -20.29 4.31
CA GLY A 147 4.06 -20.63 3.12
C GLY A 147 4.26 -22.06 2.61
N ALA A 148 5.40 -22.69 2.89
CA ALA A 148 5.67 -24.07 2.49
C ALA A 148 4.90 -25.07 3.34
N LYS A 149 4.80 -24.80 4.65
CA LYS A 149 4.07 -25.64 5.60
C LYS A 149 2.62 -25.18 5.82
N ARG A 150 2.27 -23.99 5.33
CA ARG A 150 0.96 -23.36 5.52
C ARG A 150 0.58 -23.21 7.00
N GLU A 151 1.54 -22.78 7.82
CA GLU A 151 1.37 -22.60 9.26
C GLU A 151 1.88 -21.24 9.73
N ILE A 152 1.30 -20.75 10.84
CA ILE A 152 1.73 -19.54 11.52
C ILE A 152 2.65 -19.96 12.68
N LYS A 153 3.81 -19.32 12.77
CA LYS A 153 4.83 -19.49 13.81
C LYS A 153 5.08 -18.18 14.54
N GLY A 154 5.62 -18.25 15.73
CA GLY A 154 6.05 -17.11 16.52
C GLY A 154 6.95 -17.51 17.67
#